data_eae41c2d36939966d5a2310894386013
#
_entry.id   eae41c2d36939966d5a2310894386013
#
_cell.length_a   1.000
_cell.length_b   1.000
_cell.length_c   1.000
_cell.angle_alpha   90.00
_cell.angle_beta   90.00
_cell.angle_gamma   90.00
#
_symmetry.space_group_name_H-M   'P 1'
#
loop_
_entity.id
_entity.type
_entity.pdbx_description
1 polymer ?
#
loop_
_entity_poly.entity_id
_entity_poly.type
_entity_poly.pdbx_seq_one_letter_code
_entity_poly.pdbx_strand_id
1 'polypeptide(L)'
;MTRAVATPSNPWLHGALVPFRTPLFVELWVASLASNFGTMFQTVGAAWLMTTIARSADLVAFVQAATALPIMFLSVPAGAVADIWDRRALMLIAQGAMLAAAALLTLLAYRGGLTPWSLLGFTFLLGCGGAVYGPAWQSSVGEQVPAAQVPAAVALNSLGYNIARTVGPAIGGAIVAVGGAAVAFLCNALSYVGLIAVLARWRRPQAAALLPPESIGAAIGAGLRYARLSPAIRTVLMRSAMFAFLSSALWATLPLVARDLLGGGALTYGFLLGAFGAGAVLAALASTTLLRHYGADTIVTIASAVFGLATVTVSLSRWSALSMAVMTAAGAAWVLSFSTFNVTTQISSARWVVGRTLAFYQTAAFGGMAVGSWLWGVCAEYGTLRPTLLAAGILLVASLVVARRWPLHAAGAVDLGPLRSLPDAHVRTGIDPDAGPVVVSIEYRVAREDAAAFVRAAYELGRTRRRDGARRWSLMQDLDDPSCFIERYQAVTWLDHLRQWHRATLADREAREAVLRLHRGPEPPRVRHLLGRAPDDLPPDGGHRVPPGATSG
;
A
#
# COMPACT_ATOMS: atom_id res chain seq x y z
N MET A 1 37.14 -33.39 -34.66
CA MET A 1 36.43 -32.11 -34.49
C MET A 1 35.13 -32.37 -33.74
N THR A 2 35.20 -32.39 -32.40
CA THR A 2 34.07 -32.60 -31.49
C THR A 2 33.44 -31.24 -31.17
N ARG A 3 32.26 -30.99 -31.70
CA ARG A 3 31.42 -29.82 -31.30
C ARG A 3 30.95 -30.04 -29.85
N ALA A 4 31.41 -29.19 -28.93
CA ALA A 4 30.88 -29.09 -27.59
C ALA A 4 29.39 -28.68 -27.68
N VAL A 5 28.52 -29.56 -27.19
CA VAL A 5 27.10 -29.27 -27.02
C VAL A 5 27.00 -28.28 -25.86
N ALA A 6 26.71 -27.02 -26.21
CA ALA A 6 26.36 -25.99 -25.23
C ALA A 6 25.06 -26.40 -24.55
N THR A 7 25.12 -26.64 -23.24
CA THR A 7 23.94 -26.82 -22.38
C THR A 7 23.02 -25.60 -22.52
N PRO A 8 21.72 -25.76 -22.73
CA PRO A 8 20.79 -24.64 -22.85
C PRO A 8 20.73 -23.89 -21.52
N SER A 9 21.43 -22.76 -21.44
CA SER A 9 21.31 -21.82 -20.32
C SER A 9 19.87 -21.30 -20.31
N ASN A 10 19.18 -21.53 -19.18
CA ASN A 10 17.78 -21.18 -19.00
C ASN A 10 17.58 -19.66 -19.24
N PRO A 11 16.90 -19.23 -20.34
CA PRO A 11 16.82 -17.81 -20.73
C PRO A 11 16.18 -16.92 -19.66
N TRP A 12 15.36 -17.51 -18.78
CA TRP A 12 14.66 -16.82 -17.69
C TRP A 12 15.61 -16.38 -16.57
N LEU A 13 16.64 -17.18 -16.25
CA LEU A 13 17.64 -16.82 -15.23
C LEU A 13 18.57 -15.70 -15.70
N HIS A 14 18.92 -15.67 -16.99
CA HIS A 14 19.73 -14.58 -17.53
C HIS A 14 19.00 -13.23 -17.53
N GLY A 15 17.69 -13.20 -17.76
CA GLY A 15 16.87 -11.98 -17.70
C GLY A 15 16.68 -11.45 -16.27
N ALA A 16 16.48 -12.33 -15.30
CA ALA A 16 16.21 -11.95 -13.89
C ALA A 16 17.44 -11.32 -13.19
N LEU A 17 18.66 -11.70 -13.55
CA LEU A 17 19.90 -11.21 -12.92
C LEU A 17 20.55 -10.03 -13.66
N VAL A 18 19.98 -9.57 -14.77
CA VAL A 18 20.53 -8.46 -15.56
C VAL A 18 20.74 -7.18 -14.75
N PRO A 19 19.87 -6.79 -13.78
CA PRO A 19 20.12 -5.60 -12.96
C PRO A 19 21.44 -5.61 -12.19
N PHE A 20 21.98 -6.79 -11.86
CA PHE A 20 23.29 -6.91 -11.20
C PHE A 20 24.47 -6.53 -12.09
N ARG A 21 24.27 -6.29 -13.38
CA ARG A 21 25.29 -5.71 -14.26
C ARG A 21 25.48 -4.21 -14.06
N THR A 22 24.55 -3.56 -13.36
CA THR A 22 24.62 -2.13 -13.02
C THR A 22 25.29 -1.97 -11.64
N PRO A 23 26.52 -1.43 -11.55
CA PRO A 23 27.27 -1.37 -10.28
C PRO A 23 26.48 -0.64 -9.18
N LEU A 24 25.85 0.48 -9.52
CA LEU A 24 25.00 1.24 -8.57
C LEU A 24 23.87 0.39 -7.98
N PHE A 25 23.21 -0.42 -8.82
CA PHE A 25 22.13 -1.29 -8.34
C PHE A 25 22.65 -2.34 -7.37
N VAL A 26 23.83 -2.93 -7.66
CA VAL A 26 24.47 -3.92 -6.77
C VAL A 26 24.80 -3.29 -5.42
N GLU A 27 25.44 -2.12 -5.41
CA GLU A 27 25.79 -1.41 -4.17
C GLU A 27 24.54 -1.10 -3.34
N LEU A 28 23.50 -0.55 -3.95
CA LEU A 28 22.22 -0.24 -3.29
C LEU A 28 21.52 -1.51 -2.80
N TRP A 29 21.54 -2.58 -3.59
CA TRP A 29 20.88 -3.84 -3.23
C TRP A 29 21.56 -4.52 -2.05
N VAL A 30 22.90 -4.60 -2.03
CA VAL A 30 23.68 -5.19 -0.93
C VAL A 30 23.50 -4.37 0.35
N ALA A 31 23.59 -3.03 0.26
CA ALA A 31 23.40 -2.14 1.40
C ALA A 31 21.95 -2.22 1.95
N SER A 32 20.96 -2.30 1.07
CA SER A 32 19.56 -2.50 1.45
C SER A 32 19.32 -3.86 2.10
N LEU A 33 19.94 -4.93 1.57
CA LEU A 33 19.85 -6.26 2.16
C LEU A 33 20.43 -6.27 3.59
N ALA A 34 21.60 -5.66 3.80
CA ALA A 34 22.20 -5.52 5.13
C ALA A 34 21.30 -4.72 6.08
N SER A 35 20.70 -3.62 5.61
CA SER A 35 19.75 -2.82 6.38
C SER A 35 18.47 -3.59 6.73
N ASN A 36 17.97 -4.43 5.82
CA ASN A 36 16.83 -5.31 6.09
C ASN A 36 17.15 -6.34 7.17
N PHE A 37 18.35 -6.96 7.15
CA PHE A 37 18.81 -7.85 8.23
C PHE A 37 18.91 -7.10 9.56
N GLY A 38 19.53 -5.91 9.58
CA GLY A 38 19.63 -5.06 10.77
C GLY A 38 18.25 -4.78 11.38
N THR A 39 17.28 -4.45 10.55
CA THR A 39 15.89 -4.22 10.97
C THR A 39 15.26 -5.47 11.60
N MET A 40 15.54 -6.67 11.07
CA MET A 40 15.05 -7.93 11.67
C MET A 40 15.70 -8.19 13.03
N PHE A 41 17.03 -7.94 13.16
CA PHE A 41 17.73 -8.05 14.44
C PHE A 41 17.16 -7.07 15.49
N GLN A 42 16.93 -5.83 15.09
CA GLN A 42 16.28 -4.79 15.91
C GLN A 42 14.91 -5.25 16.41
N THR A 43 14.08 -5.81 15.52
CA THR A 43 12.73 -6.26 15.83
C THR A 43 12.74 -7.37 16.88
N VAL A 44 13.62 -8.38 16.70
CA VAL A 44 13.79 -9.48 17.65
C VAL A 44 14.35 -8.96 18.98
N GLY A 45 15.38 -8.10 18.93
CA GLY A 45 15.99 -7.50 20.11
C GLY A 45 15.01 -6.68 20.95
N ALA A 46 14.23 -5.81 20.30
CA ALA A 46 13.25 -4.98 20.98
C ALA A 46 12.11 -5.80 21.62
N ALA A 47 11.56 -6.75 20.86
CA ALA A 47 10.48 -7.60 21.36
C ALA A 47 10.93 -8.51 22.50
N TRP A 48 12.13 -9.08 22.40
CA TRP A 48 12.69 -9.92 23.47
C TRP A 48 13.09 -9.11 24.71
N LEU A 49 13.79 -7.97 24.51
CA LEU A 49 14.18 -7.12 25.65
C LEU A 49 12.96 -6.63 26.42
N MET A 50 11.85 -6.32 25.73
CA MET A 50 10.62 -5.93 26.41
C MET A 50 10.12 -7.01 27.36
N THR A 51 10.26 -8.30 27.04
CA THR A 51 9.85 -9.39 27.95
C THR A 51 10.68 -9.45 29.23
N THR A 52 11.87 -8.86 29.25
CA THR A 52 12.77 -8.84 30.42
C THR A 52 12.63 -7.59 31.27
N ILE A 53 12.35 -6.44 30.64
CA ILE A 53 12.25 -5.14 31.35
C ILE A 53 10.82 -4.73 31.70
N ALA A 54 9.81 -5.26 30.96
CA ALA A 54 8.39 -4.99 31.24
C ALA A 54 7.83 -5.99 32.25
N ARG A 55 6.95 -5.49 33.12
CA ARG A 55 6.25 -6.30 34.11
C ARG A 55 4.89 -6.81 33.63
N SER A 56 4.43 -6.33 32.47
CA SER A 56 3.10 -6.57 31.95
C SER A 56 3.12 -7.05 30.48
N ALA A 57 2.15 -7.89 30.10
CA ALA A 57 2.05 -8.48 28.77
C ALA A 57 1.64 -7.44 27.70
N ASP A 58 0.88 -6.42 28.09
CA ASP A 58 0.45 -5.34 27.21
C ASP A 58 1.64 -4.53 26.68
N LEU A 59 2.65 -4.23 27.52
CA LEU A 59 3.86 -3.54 27.09
C LEU A 59 4.66 -4.35 26.07
N VAL A 60 4.70 -5.68 26.19
CA VAL A 60 5.33 -6.55 25.19
C VAL A 60 4.57 -6.46 23.85
N ALA A 61 3.25 -6.50 23.89
CA ALA A 61 2.40 -6.36 22.71
C ALA A 61 2.48 -4.97 22.07
N PHE A 62 2.71 -3.92 22.88
CA PHE A 62 2.88 -2.55 22.40
C PHE A 62 4.13 -2.35 21.53
N VAL A 63 5.14 -3.21 21.60
CA VAL A 63 6.29 -3.16 20.66
C VAL A 63 5.79 -3.32 19.22
N GLN A 64 4.87 -4.25 19.00
CA GLN A 64 4.27 -4.45 17.68
C GLN A 64 3.39 -3.26 17.26
N ALA A 65 2.60 -2.71 18.19
CA ALA A 65 1.82 -1.51 17.93
C ALA A 65 2.72 -0.30 17.60
N ALA A 66 3.83 -0.11 18.34
CA ALA A 66 4.80 0.96 18.11
C ALA A 66 5.47 0.86 16.73
N THR A 67 5.61 -0.35 16.18
CA THR A 67 6.11 -0.57 14.82
C THR A 67 5.04 -0.26 13.76
N ALA A 68 3.78 -0.60 14.02
CA ALA A 68 2.69 -0.49 13.06
C ALA A 68 2.08 0.93 12.97
N LEU A 69 1.98 1.63 14.11
CA LEU A 69 1.40 2.98 14.20
C LEU A 69 2.03 4.01 13.24
N PRO A 70 3.37 4.10 13.11
CA PRO A 70 3.98 5.02 12.16
C PRO A 70 3.52 4.77 10.73
N ILE A 71 3.44 3.51 10.31
CA ILE A 71 3.01 3.15 8.97
C ILE A 71 1.53 3.54 8.78
N MET A 72 0.69 3.31 9.79
CA MET A 72 -0.72 3.70 9.76
C MET A 72 -0.89 5.21 9.52
N PHE A 73 -0.15 6.06 10.24
CA PHE A 73 -0.30 7.50 10.15
C PHE A 73 0.48 8.15 9.01
N LEU A 74 1.66 7.62 8.69
CA LEU A 74 2.61 8.27 7.78
C LEU A 74 2.57 7.71 6.36
N SER A 75 1.98 6.53 6.09
CA SER A 75 2.01 5.93 4.75
C SER A 75 1.40 6.84 3.67
N VAL A 76 0.28 7.50 3.97
CA VAL A 76 -0.40 8.41 3.02
C VAL A 76 0.39 9.71 2.83
N PRO A 77 0.77 10.47 3.88
CA PRO A 77 1.57 11.69 3.70
C PRO A 77 2.98 11.40 3.18
N ALA A 78 3.64 10.31 3.60
CA ALA A 78 4.96 9.95 3.12
C ALA A 78 4.98 9.63 1.62
N GLY A 79 3.95 8.93 1.11
CA GLY A 79 3.80 8.71 -0.33
C GLY A 79 3.67 10.02 -1.10
N ALA A 80 2.85 10.95 -0.62
CA ALA A 80 2.68 12.25 -1.25
C ALA A 80 3.96 13.11 -1.21
N VAL A 81 4.70 13.07 -0.10
CA VAL A 81 5.99 13.78 0.04
C VAL A 81 7.04 13.16 -0.90
N ALA A 82 7.09 11.83 -1.03
CA ALA A 82 8.01 11.14 -1.95
C ALA A 82 7.76 11.45 -3.44
N ASP A 83 6.55 11.88 -3.79
CA ASP A 83 6.21 12.32 -5.15
C ASP A 83 6.67 13.77 -5.44
N ILE A 84 6.77 14.62 -4.40
CA ILE A 84 7.03 16.07 -4.53
C ILE A 84 8.51 16.39 -4.25
N TRP A 85 9.10 15.75 -3.22
CA TRP A 85 10.46 16.04 -2.76
C TRP A 85 11.51 15.16 -3.46
N ASP A 86 12.76 15.59 -3.37
CA ASP A 86 13.89 14.77 -3.82
C ASP A 86 13.95 13.47 -3.03
N ARG A 87 13.71 12.33 -3.71
CA ARG A 87 13.65 11.00 -3.10
C ARG A 87 14.94 10.60 -2.41
N ARG A 88 16.11 10.99 -3.00
CA ARG A 88 17.42 10.73 -2.40
C ARG A 88 17.59 11.50 -1.10
N ALA A 89 17.26 12.80 -1.09
CA ALA A 89 17.33 13.63 0.12
C ALA A 89 16.40 13.08 1.21
N LEU A 90 15.17 12.69 0.84
CA LEU A 90 14.20 12.10 1.77
C LEU A 90 14.72 10.78 2.37
N MET A 91 15.32 9.91 1.55
CA MET A 91 15.91 8.65 2.03
C MET A 91 17.12 8.90 2.96
N LEU A 92 17.99 9.86 2.64
CA LEU A 92 19.14 10.23 3.48
C LEU A 92 18.70 10.79 4.84
N ILE A 93 17.69 11.66 4.86
CA ILE A 93 17.14 12.23 6.11
C ILE A 93 16.52 11.10 6.95
N ALA A 94 15.71 10.23 6.36
CA ALA A 94 15.10 9.12 7.07
C ALA A 94 16.15 8.15 7.65
N GLN A 95 17.14 7.75 6.84
CA GLN A 95 18.21 6.84 7.27
C GLN A 95 19.13 7.48 8.32
N GLY A 96 19.43 8.78 8.21
CA GLY A 96 20.20 9.52 9.21
C GLY A 96 19.47 9.60 10.57
N ALA A 97 18.16 9.86 10.55
CA ALA A 97 17.34 9.86 11.75
C ALA A 97 17.25 8.46 12.39
N MET A 98 17.11 7.41 11.56
CA MET A 98 17.08 6.01 12.02
C MET A 98 18.44 5.60 12.61
N LEU A 99 19.56 5.99 12.00
CA LEU A 99 20.90 5.76 12.53
C LEU A 99 21.07 6.42 13.90
N ALA A 100 20.70 7.70 14.04
CA ALA A 100 20.80 8.42 15.30
C ALA A 100 19.95 7.77 16.40
N ALA A 101 18.71 7.40 16.08
CA ALA A 101 17.81 6.69 17.01
C ALA A 101 18.36 5.32 17.41
N ALA A 102 18.86 4.52 16.45
CA ALA A 102 19.42 3.20 16.71
C ALA A 102 20.73 3.27 17.51
N ALA A 103 21.59 4.26 17.24
CA ALA A 103 22.85 4.46 17.99
C ALA A 103 22.55 4.85 19.45
N LEU A 104 21.60 5.76 19.67
CA LEU A 104 21.20 6.18 21.03
C LEU A 104 20.52 5.03 21.78
N LEU A 105 19.65 4.26 21.11
CA LEU A 105 19.04 3.06 21.67
C LEU A 105 20.10 2.04 22.07
N THR A 106 21.12 1.81 21.22
CA THR A 106 22.24 0.89 21.52
C THR A 106 22.99 1.36 22.75
N LEU A 107 23.32 2.65 22.85
CA LEU A 107 24.03 3.21 23.99
C LEU A 107 23.26 3.04 25.30
N LEU A 108 21.96 3.36 25.27
CA LEU A 108 21.09 3.19 26.45
C LEU A 108 20.91 1.72 26.84
N ALA A 109 20.80 0.81 25.85
CA ALA A 109 20.73 -0.62 26.11
C ALA A 109 22.02 -1.14 26.77
N TYR A 110 23.19 -0.71 26.27
CA TYR A 110 24.49 -1.10 26.82
C TYR A 110 24.69 -0.59 28.25
N ARG A 111 24.20 0.61 28.57
CA ARG A 111 24.29 1.20 29.93
C ARG A 111 23.21 0.69 30.90
N GLY A 112 22.30 -0.17 30.47
CA GLY A 112 21.18 -0.64 31.30
C GLY A 112 20.15 0.45 31.63
N GLY A 113 20.16 1.59 30.91
CA GLY A 113 19.30 2.75 31.16
C GLY A 113 17.95 2.70 30.40
N LEU A 114 17.60 1.59 29.75
CA LEU A 114 16.35 1.48 29.01
C LEU A 114 15.17 1.18 29.94
N THR A 115 14.13 1.98 29.78
CA THR A 115 12.80 1.72 30.34
C THR A 115 11.88 1.16 29.26
N PRO A 116 10.77 0.46 29.62
CA PRO A 116 9.78 0.00 28.63
C PRO A 116 9.29 1.14 27.71
N TRP A 117 8.99 2.30 28.26
CA TRP A 117 8.50 3.45 27.49
C TRP A 117 9.55 4.06 26.55
N SER A 118 10.82 4.12 26.98
CA SER A 118 11.90 4.59 26.09
C SER A 118 12.13 3.60 24.92
N LEU A 119 12.06 2.29 25.17
CA LEU A 119 12.16 1.27 24.13
C LEU A 119 11.01 1.40 23.11
N LEU A 120 9.77 1.61 23.58
CA LEU A 120 8.61 1.87 22.71
C LEU A 120 8.81 3.15 21.89
N GLY A 121 9.30 4.24 22.51
CA GLY A 121 9.58 5.49 21.84
C GLY A 121 10.61 5.36 20.72
N PHE A 122 11.72 4.66 20.96
CA PHE A 122 12.72 4.38 19.92
C PHE A 122 12.19 3.46 18.81
N THR A 123 11.41 2.44 19.17
CA THR A 123 10.76 1.56 18.18
C THR A 123 9.80 2.35 17.28
N PHE A 124 9.03 3.26 17.86
CA PHE A 124 8.15 4.16 17.11
C PHE A 124 8.93 5.11 16.19
N LEU A 125 10.02 5.72 16.68
CA LEU A 125 10.87 6.61 15.87
C LEU A 125 11.52 5.88 14.68
N LEU A 126 12.02 4.67 14.91
CA LEU A 126 12.54 3.82 13.83
C LEU A 126 11.44 3.45 12.82
N GLY A 127 10.23 3.17 13.32
CA GLY A 127 9.05 2.96 12.50
C GLY A 127 8.68 4.17 11.65
N CYS A 128 8.77 5.39 12.19
CA CYS A 128 8.56 6.63 11.44
C CYS A 128 9.57 6.79 10.29
N GLY A 129 10.85 6.53 10.57
CA GLY A 129 11.89 6.54 9.54
C GLY A 129 11.61 5.53 8.43
N GLY A 130 11.23 4.30 8.79
CA GLY A 130 10.85 3.25 7.84
C GLY A 130 9.62 3.61 6.99
N ALA A 131 8.59 4.21 7.61
CA ALA A 131 7.37 4.63 6.91
C ALA A 131 7.64 5.75 5.88
N VAL A 132 8.60 6.64 6.13
CA VAL A 132 9.03 7.69 5.18
C VAL A 132 9.98 7.11 4.12
N TYR A 133 10.91 6.25 4.52
CA TYR A 133 11.89 5.63 3.62
C TYR A 133 11.23 4.72 2.57
N GLY A 134 10.25 3.91 2.96
CA GLY A 134 9.67 2.86 2.12
C GLY A 134 9.12 3.35 0.78
N PRO A 135 8.21 4.33 0.72
CA PRO A 135 7.69 4.86 -0.54
C PRO A 135 8.76 5.50 -1.42
N ALA A 136 9.72 6.24 -0.82
CA ALA A 136 10.82 6.86 -1.54
C ALA A 136 11.74 5.80 -2.17
N TRP A 137 12.06 4.72 -1.44
CA TRP A 137 12.82 3.58 -1.93
C TRP A 137 12.13 2.89 -3.10
N GLN A 138 10.85 2.50 -2.95
CA GLN A 138 10.09 1.82 -4.01
C GLN A 138 10.01 2.65 -5.29
N SER A 139 9.81 3.96 -5.16
CA SER A 139 9.75 4.88 -6.29
C SER A 139 11.12 5.10 -6.96
N SER A 140 12.23 4.91 -6.23
CA SER A 140 13.58 5.13 -6.73
C SER A 140 14.11 3.99 -7.59
N VAL A 141 13.53 2.79 -7.53
CA VAL A 141 14.02 1.60 -8.27
C VAL A 141 14.06 1.83 -9.77
N GLY A 142 13.06 2.54 -10.31
CA GLY A 142 13.03 2.91 -11.74
C GLY A 142 14.11 3.89 -12.17
N GLU A 143 14.83 4.51 -11.24
CA GLU A 143 15.94 5.46 -11.50
C GLU A 143 17.32 4.79 -11.36
N GLN A 144 17.35 3.55 -10.84
CA GLN A 144 18.59 2.80 -10.57
C GLN A 144 19.01 1.93 -11.76
N VAL A 145 18.06 1.53 -12.61
CA VAL A 145 18.27 0.64 -13.74
C VAL A 145 17.52 1.13 -14.99
N PRO A 146 17.94 0.73 -16.21
CA PRO A 146 17.17 0.99 -17.43
C PRO A 146 15.72 0.49 -17.34
N ALA A 147 14.77 1.19 -17.98
CA ALA A 147 13.34 0.91 -17.88
C ALA A 147 12.95 -0.55 -18.16
N ALA A 148 13.62 -1.20 -19.12
CA ALA A 148 13.39 -2.62 -19.45
C ALA A 148 13.76 -3.58 -18.31
N GLN A 149 14.62 -3.17 -17.37
CA GLN A 149 15.12 -3.99 -16.27
C GLN A 149 14.36 -3.75 -14.96
N VAL A 150 13.49 -2.73 -14.88
CA VAL A 150 12.75 -2.36 -13.66
C VAL A 150 11.97 -3.54 -13.06
N PRO A 151 11.24 -4.37 -13.84
CA PRO A 151 10.54 -5.53 -13.26
C PRO A 151 11.47 -6.52 -12.57
N ALA A 152 12.65 -6.78 -13.17
CA ALA A 152 13.65 -7.68 -12.58
C ALA A 152 14.28 -7.07 -11.31
N ALA A 153 14.56 -5.77 -11.31
CA ALA A 153 15.10 -5.05 -10.14
C ALA A 153 14.12 -5.07 -8.96
N VAL A 154 12.82 -4.84 -9.22
CA VAL A 154 11.76 -4.94 -8.19
C VAL A 154 11.68 -6.36 -7.63
N ALA A 155 11.76 -7.38 -8.49
CA ALA A 155 11.76 -8.79 -8.05
C ALA A 155 12.98 -9.11 -7.16
N LEU A 156 14.18 -8.64 -7.52
CA LEU A 156 15.39 -8.82 -6.73
C LEU A 156 15.33 -8.10 -5.38
N ASN A 157 14.78 -6.89 -5.33
CA ASN A 157 14.58 -6.17 -4.06
C ASN A 157 13.59 -6.92 -3.15
N SER A 158 12.50 -7.44 -3.72
CA SER A 158 11.54 -8.27 -2.99
C SER A 158 12.18 -9.57 -2.48
N LEU A 159 13.04 -10.20 -3.29
CA LEU A 159 13.80 -11.39 -2.89
C LEU A 159 14.73 -11.07 -1.71
N GLY A 160 15.50 -9.98 -1.77
CA GLY A 160 16.38 -9.55 -0.68
C GLY A 160 15.63 -9.31 0.62
N TYR A 161 14.51 -8.60 0.55
CA TYR A 161 13.64 -8.39 1.71
C TYR A 161 13.10 -9.71 2.30
N ASN A 162 12.64 -10.65 1.46
CA ASN A 162 12.13 -11.94 1.92
C ASN A 162 13.21 -12.82 2.53
N ILE A 163 14.45 -12.80 1.99
CA ILE A 163 15.60 -13.48 2.58
C ILE A 163 15.85 -12.95 4.00
N ALA A 164 15.95 -11.62 4.14
CA ALA A 164 16.15 -11.00 5.45
C ALA A 164 15.01 -11.32 6.43
N ARG A 165 13.78 -11.31 5.97
CA ARG A 165 12.59 -11.63 6.78
C ARG A 165 12.56 -13.08 7.24
N THR A 166 13.08 -14.03 6.45
CA THR A 166 13.08 -15.47 6.76
C THR A 166 14.22 -15.82 7.70
N VAL A 167 15.43 -15.44 7.34
CA VAL A 167 16.65 -15.87 8.04
C VAL A 167 17.02 -14.88 9.16
N GLY A 168 16.71 -13.60 8.97
CA GLY A 168 17.04 -12.52 9.89
C GLY A 168 16.57 -12.75 11.33
N PRO A 169 15.31 -13.12 11.58
CA PRO A 169 14.87 -13.37 12.94
C PRO A 169 15.60 -14.49 13.66
N ALA A 170 15.94 -15.59 12.98
CA ALA A 170 16.70 -16.69 13.57
C ALA A 170 18.12 -16.24 13.94
N ILE A 171 18.81 -15.52 13.04
CA ILE A 171 20.11 -14.90 13.33
C ILE A 171 19.98 -13.86 14.44
N GLY A 172 18.97 -13.01 14.39
CA GLY A 172 18.68 -12.01 15.43
C GLY A 172 18.46 -12.63 16.79
N GLY A 173 17.71 -13.74 16.85
CA GLY A 173 17.51 -14.52 18.08
C GLY A 173 18.83 -15.09 18.63
N ALA A 174 19.72 -15.60 17.78
CA ALA A 174 21.04 -16.06 18.17
C ALA A 174 21.92 -14.90 18.67
N ILE A 175 21.93 -13.76 17.98
CA ILE A 175 22.66 -12.54 18.41
C ILE A 175 22.17 -12.11 19.79
N VAL A 176 20.85 -12.06 20.00
CA VAL A 176 20.27 -11.67 21.30
C VAL A 176 20.58 -12.68 22.38
N ALA A 177 20.58 -13.98 22.07
CA ALA A 177 20.88 -15.03 23.04
C ALA A 177 22.35 -14.98 23.52
N VAL A 178 23.30 -14.63 22.64
CA VAL A 178 24.76 -14.62 22.96
C VAL A 178 25.21 -13.23 23.45
N GLY A 179 24.79 -12.17 22.77
CA GLY A 179 25.31 -10.80 22.99
C GLY A 179 24.29 -9.84 23.61
N GLY A 180 23.05 -10.30 23.83
CA GLY A 180 21.96 -9.45 24.32
C GLY A 180 21.38 -8.53 23.24
N ALA A 181 20.32 -7.82 23.60
CA ALA A 181 19.61 -6.92 22.69
C ALA A 181 20.47 -5.73 22.23
N ALA A 182 21.41 -5.25 23.05
CA ALA A 182 22.30 -4.15 22.70
C ALA A 182 23.15 -4.44 21.45
N VAL A 183 23.63 -5.69 21.30
CA VAL A 183 24.39 -6.10 20.11
C VAL A 183 23.51 -6.14 18.87
N ALA A 184 22.25 -6.61 18.99
CA ALA A 184 21.28 -6.58 17.89
C ALA A 184 20.99 -5.14 17.43
N PHE A 185 20.86 -4.20 18.36
CA PHE A 185 20.66 -2.77 18.06
C PHE A 185 21.90 -2.14 17.41
N LEU A 186 23.11 -2.51 17.85
CA LEU A 186 24.36 -2.08 17.24
C LEU A 186 24.47 -2.56 15.79
N CYS A 187 24.17 -3.84 15.53
CA CYS A 187 24.18 -4.38 14.17
C CYS A 187 23.21 -3.61 13.26
N ASN A 188 22.04 -3.27 13.77
CA ASN A 188 21.08 -2.44 13.02
C ASN A 188 21.64 -1.03 12.77
N ALA A 189 22.19 -0.35 13.76
CA ALA A 189 22.79 0.98 13.60
C ALA A 189 23.90 0.97 12.53
N LEU A 190 24.79 -0.01 12.58
CA LEU A 190 25.88 -0.17 11.60
C LEU A 190 25.35 -0.44 10.18
N SER A 191 24.25 -1.15 10.04
CA SER A 191 23.64 -1.43 8.74
C SER A 191 23.18 -0.17 8.00
N TYR A 192 22.73 0.85 8.73
CA TYR A 192 22.32 2.13 8.14
C TYR A 192 23.52 2.91 7.57
N VAL A 193 24.71 2.80 8.15
CA VAL A 193 25.91 3.51 7.68
C VAL A 193 26.24 3.11 6.24
N GLY A 194 26.22 1.81 5.92
CA GLY A 194 26.47 1.32 4.58
C GLY A 194 25.48 1.91 3.55
N LEU A 195 24.20 1.88 3.89
CA LEU A 195 23.15 2.39 2.99
C LEU A 195 23.24 3.92 2.82
N ILE A 196 23.52 4.69 3.88
CA ILE A 196 23.74 6.13 3.81
C ILE A 196 24.95 6.44 2.92
N ALA A 197 26.06 5.69 3.04
CA ALA A 197 27.26 5.91 2.23
C ALA A 197 26.98 5.72 0.73
N VAL A 198 26.22 4.70 0.35
CA VAL A 198 25.86 4.45 -1.05
C VAL A 198 24.88 5.51 -1.55
N LEU A 199 23.84 5.85 -0.78
CA LEU A 199 22.89 6.91 -1.13
C LEU A 199 23.56 8.28 -1.28
N ALA A 200 24.56 8.59 -0.45
CA ALA A 200 25.31 9.84 -0.52
C ALA A 200 26.16 9.97 -1.81
N ARG A 201 26.61 8.85 -2.37
CA ARG A 201 27.35 8.83 -3.66
C ARG A 201 26.42 8.83 -4.87
N TRP A 202 25.18 8.38 -4.71
CA TRP A 202 24.24 8.29 -5.81
C TRP A 202 23.85 9.66 -6.35
N ARG A 203 24.09 9.87 -7.66
CA ARG A 203 23.65 11.09 -8.37
C ARG A 203 22.37 10.75 -9.16
N ARG A 204 21.28 11.37 -8.77
CA ARG A 204 19.97 11.14 -9.38
C ARG A 204 19.84 11.88 -10.70
N PRO A 205 19.41 11.23 -11.81
CA PRO A 205 18.97 11.92 -13.02
C PRO A 205 17.65 12.67 -12.74
N GLN A 206 17.63 13.98 -12.97
CA GLN A 206 16.38 14.75 -12.87
C GLN A 206 15.55 14.54 -14.12
N ALA A 207 14.39 13.91 -14.02
CA ALA A 207 13.38 13.87 -15.07
C ALA A 207 12.45 15.09 -14.93
N ALA A 208 12.24 15.83 -16.02
CA ALA A 208 11.30 16.95 -16.05
C ALA A 208 9.86 16.42 -15.89
N ALA A 209 9.11 16.97 -14.94
CA ALA A 209 7.70 16.67 -14.77
C ALA A 209 6.86 17.35 -15.87
N LEU A 210 5.98 16.59 -16.55
CA LEU A 210 5.15 17.07 -17.66
C LEU A 210 3.94 17.91 -17.22
N LEU A 211 3.51 17.82 -15.97
CA LEU A 211 2.36 18.56 -15.41
C LEU A 211 2.70 19.09 -14.02
N PRO A 212 2.10 20.22 -13.59
CA PRO A 212 2.23 20.71 -12.22
C PRO A 212 1.75 19.63 -11.21
N PRO A 213 2.47 19.42 -10.10
CA PRO A 213 2.07 18.46 -9.08
C PRO A 213 0.73 18.86 -8.44
N GLU A 214 -0.09 17.85 -8.10
CA GLU A 214 -1.30 18.08 -7.29
C GLU A 214 -0.91 18.51 -5.87
N SER A 215 -1.71 19.39 -5.26
CA SER A 215 -1.55 19.66 -3.82
C SER A 215 -1.82 18.38 -3.01
N ILE A 216 -1.06 18.19 -1.92
CA ILE A 216 -1.16 16.99 -1.05
C ILE A 216 -2.61 16.76 -0.60
N GLY A 217 -3.32 17.81 -0.20
CA GLY A 217 -4.71 17.71 0.24
C GLY A 217 -5.66 17.27 -0.88
N ALA A 218 -5.51 17.80 -2.10
CA ALA A 218 -6.30 17.40 -3.25
C ALA A 218 -6.04 15.93 -3.63
N ALA A 219 -4.77 15.51 -3.59
CA ALA A 219 -4.35 14.16 -3.87
C ALA A 219 -4.96 13.15 -2.87
N ILE A 220 -4.86 13.42 -1.56
CA ILE A 220 -5.47 12.60 -0.50
C ILE A 220 -6.98 12.56 -0.66
N GLY A 221 -7.62 13.72 -0.87
CA GLY A 221 -9.07 13.82 -1.06
C GLY A 221 -9.57 13.03 -2.28
N ALA A 222 -8.83 13.03 -3.38
CA ALA A 222 -9.15 12.25 -4.58
C ALA A 222 -9.04 10.74 -4.32
N GLY A 223 -7.97 10.30 -3.63
CA GLY A 223 -7.80 8.90 -3.23
C GLY A 223 -8.89 8.41 -2.28
N LEU A 224 -9.22 9.20 -1.24
CA LEU A 224 -10.27 8.87 -0.27
C LEU A 224 -11.64 8.76 -0.94
N ARG A 225 -11.97 9.67 -1.85
CA ARG A 225 -13.20 9.62 -2.63
C ARG A 225 -13.25 8.37 -3.49
N TYR A 226 -12.15 8.03 -4.18
CA TYR A 226 -12.05 6.81 -4.96
C TYR A 226 -12.26 5.57 -4.09
N ALA A 227 -11.58 5.46 -2.95
CA ALA A 227 -11.70 4.33 -2.03
C ALA A 227 -13.14 4.17 -1.48
N ARG A 228 -13.81 5.28 -1.14
CA ARG A 228 -15.19 5.26 -0.64
C ARG A 228 -16.21 4.85 -1.71
N LEU A 229 -16.01 5.25 -2.96
CA LEU A 229 -16.94 5.01 -4.07
C LEU A 229 -16.65 3.72 -4.84
N SER A 230 -15.50 3.06 -4.59
CA SER A 230 -15.17 1.76 -5.17
C SER A 230 -15.53 0.61 -4.20
N PRO A 231 -16.55 -0.21 -4.50
CA PRO A 231 -16.92 -1.34 -3.63
C PRO A 231 -15.79 -2.36 -3.46
N ALA A 232 -15.02 -2.63 -4.54
CA ALA A 232 -13.89 -3.55 -4.50
C ALA A 232 -12.83 -3.09 -3.50
N ILE A 233 -12.43 -1.81 -3.53
CA ILE A 233 -11.44 -1.24 -2.61
C ILE A 233 -11.96 -1.27 -1.17
N ARG A 234 -13.22 -0.87 -0.92
CA ARG A 234 -13.81 -0.95 0.41
C ARG A 234 -13.74 -2.36 1.02
N THR A 235 -14.09 -3.37 0.22
CA THR A 235 -14.04 -4.78 0.65
C THR A 235 -12.61 -5.18 1.03
N VAL A 236 -11.61 -4.83 0.21
CA VAL A 236 -10.20 -5.11 0.51
C VAL A 236 -9.76 -4.42 1.80
N LEU A 237 -10.06 -3.11 1.97
CA LEU A 237 -9.69 -2.35 3.17
C LEU A 237 -10.28 -2.98 4.44
N MET A 238 -11.58 -3.32 4.41
CA MET A 238 -12.26 -3.92 5.55
C MET A 238 -11.69 -5.30 5.88
N ARG A 239 -11.53 -6.18 4.89
CA ARG A 239 -11.05 -7.55 5.12
C ARG A 239 -9.58 -7.58 5.55
N SER A 240 -8.73 -6.72 4.97
CA SER A 240 -7.34 -6.61 5.38
C SER A 240 -7.18 -6.06 6.80
N ALA A 241 -7.97 -5.04 7.19
CA ALA A 241 -7.98 -4.52 8.55
C ALA A 241 -8.44 -5.59 9.56
N MET A 242 -9.50 -6.33 9.24
CA MET A 242 -10.04 -7.40 10.10
C MET A 242 -9.03 -8.55 10.24
N PHE A 243 -8.44 -9.02 9.14
CA PHE A 243 -7.40 -10.05 9.18
C PHE A 243 -6.21 -9.60 10.01
N ALA A 244 -5.70 -8.38 9.77
CA ALA A 244 -4.57 -7.82 10.50
C ALA A 244 -4.87 -7.63 12.00
N PHE A 245 -6.07 -7.17 12.34
CA PHE A 245 -6.52 -7.02 13.73
C PHE A 245 -6.54 -8.36 14.49
N LEU A 246 -7.13 -9.40 13.89
CA LEU A 246 -7.27 -10.70 14.55
C LEU A 246 -5.94 -11.47 14.59
N SER A 247 -5.17 -11.42 13.50
CA SER A 247 -3.87 -12.11 13.41
C SER A 247 -2.77 -11.44 14.25
N SER A 248 -2.93 -10.16 14.61
CA SER A 248 -1.96 -9.44 15.44
C SER A 248 -1.80 -10.02 16.85
N ALA A 249 -2.78 -10.76 17.36
CA ALA A 249 -2.69 -11.45 18.64
C ALA A 249 -1.45 -12.36 18.71
N LEU A 250 -1.25 -13.22 17.69
CA LEU A 250 -0.10 -14.10 17.62
C LEU A 250 1.22 -13.33 17.49
N TRP A 251 1.25 -12.30 16.62
CA TRP A 251 2.42 -11.47 16.41
C TRP A 251 2.86 -10.71 17.68
N ALA A 252 1.91 -10.05 18.32
CA ALA A 252 2.17 -9.20 19.47
C ALA A 252 2.61 -9.99 20.72
N THR A 253 2.08 -11.21 20.85
CA THR A 253 2.34 -12.04 22.03
C THR A 253 3.36 -13.17 21.76
N LEU A 254 3.92 -13.28 20.57
CA LEU A 254 4.85 -14.37 20.20
C LEU A 254 6.09 -14.47 21.11
N PRO A 255 6.70 -13.35 21.61
CA PRO A 255 7.76 -13.44 22.61
C PRO A 255 7.29 -14.08 23.93
N LEU A 256 6.06 -13.79 24.34
CA LEU A 256 5.44 -14.39 25.54
C LEU A 256 5.13 -15.88 25.30
N VAL A 257 4.69 -16.26 24.10
CA VAL A 257 4.51 -17.67 23.73
C VAL A 257 5.83 -18.42 23.88
N ALA A 258 6.94 -17.87 23.37
CA ALA A 258 8.25 -18.49 23.49
C ALA A 258 8.69 -18.65 24.95
N ARG A 259 8.49 -17.61 25.78
CA ARG A 259 8.88 -17.59 27.19
C ARG A 259 7.95 -18.41 28.09
N ASP A 260 6.63 -18.12 28.03
CA ASP A 260 5.67 -18.56 29.05
C ASP A 260 4.95 -19.87 28.69
N LEU A 261 4.72 -20.15 27.39
CA LEU A 261 4.08 -21.39 26.96
C LEU A 261 5.09 -22.51 26.64
N LEU A 262 6.23 -22.14 26.04
CA LEU A 262 7.24 -23.10 25.60
C LEU A 262 8.46 -23.18 26.51
N GLY A 263 8.57 -22.28 27.52
CA GLY A 263 9.70 -22.25 28.46
C GLY A 263 11.06 -21.95 27.80
N GLY A 264 11.05 -21.30 26.63
CA GLY A 264 12.23 -21.04 25.83
C GLY A 264 12.78 -19.62 26.00
N GLY A 265 13.95 -19.38 25.41
CA GLY A 265 14.65 -18.10 25.40
C GLY A 265 14.51 -17.34 24.08
N ALA A 266 15.35 -16.32 23.90
CA ALA A 266 15.45 -15.52 22.67
C ALA A 266 15.67 -16.37 21.41
N LEU A 267 16.44 -17.45 21.54
CA LEU A 267 16.69 -18.40 20.45
C LEU A 267 15.41 -19.11 20.00
N THR A 268 14.58 -19.56 20.96
CA THR A 268 13.27 -20.18 20.67
C THR A 268 12.36 -19.19 19.96
N TYR A 269 12.29 -17.94 20.41
CA TYR A 269 11.56 -16.87 19.74
C TYR A 269 12.08 -16.65 18.31
N GLY A 270 13.40 -16.59 18.13
CA GLY A 270 14.02 -16.45 16.82
C GLY A 270 13.68 -17.61 15.87
N PHE A 271 13.68 -18.86 16.36
CA PHE A 271 13.28 -20.02 15.56
C PHE A 271 11.81 -20.04 15.19
N LEU A 272 10.91 -19.62 16.07
CA LEU A 272 9.49 -19.46 15.74
C LEU A 272 9.27 -18.44 14.62
N LEU A 273 9.98 -17.30 14.69
CA LEU A 273 9.96 -16.30 13.61
C LEU A 273 10.62 -16.80 12.33
N GLY A 274 11.73 -17.56 12.44
CA GLY A 274 12.40 -18.19 11.30
C GLY A 274 11.49 -19.20 10.58
N ALA A 275 10.80 -20.06 11.36
CA ALA A 275 9.81 -21.00 10.84
C ALA A 275 8.66 -20.27 10.10
N PHE A 276 8.14 -19.21 10.72
CA PHE A 276 7.17 -18.33 10.07
C PHE A 276 7.69 -17.75 8.75
N GLY A 277 8.92 -17.24 8.76
CA GLY A 277 9.60 -16.72 7.57
C GLY A 277 9.78 -17.76 6.47
N ALA A 278 10.13 -19.00 6.82
CA ALA A 278 10.26 -20.11 5.86
C ALA A 278 8.91 -20.39 5.15
N GLY A 279 7.82 -20.44 5.92
CA GLY A 279 6.47 -20.56 5.35
C GLY A 279 6.10 -19.40 4.44
N ALA A 280 6.49 -18.19 4.82
CA ALA A 280 6.29 -16.98 4.03
C ALA A 280 6.98 -17.05 2.66
N VAL A 281 8.21 -17.57 2.60
CA VAL A 281 8.96 -17.77 1.34
C VAL A 281 8.30 -18.83 0.47
N LEU A 282 7.95 -19.98 1.03
CA LEU A 282 7.27 -21.05 0.29
C LEU A 282 5.97 -20.54 -0.33
N ALA A 283 5.19 -19.76 0.43
CA ALA A 283 3.96 -19.16 -0.06
C ALA A 283 4.20 -18.09 -1.14
N ALA A 284 5.24 -17.28 -1.01
CA ALA A 284 5.58 -16.26 -2.01
C ALA A 284 5.93 -16.91 -3.36
N LEU A 285 6.67 -18.02 -3.36
CA LEU A 285 7.00 -18.79 -4.56
C LEU A 285 5.76 -19.43 -5.20
N ALA A 286 4.80 -19.89 -4.39
CA ALA A 286 3.58 -20.53 -4.86
C ALA A 286 2.46 -19.56 -5.21
N SER A 287 2.55 -18.30 -4.78
CA SER A 287 1.44 -17.31 -4.79
C SER A 287 0.86 -17.07 -6.18
N THR A 288 1.69 -16.91 -7.21
CA THR A 288 1.25 -16.68 -8.59
C THR A 288 0.48 -17.86 -9.16
N THR A 289 0.94 -19.08 -8.88
CA THR A 289 0.30 -20.32 -9.32
C THR A 289 -1.05 -20.51 -8.60
N LEU A 290 -1.06 -20.29 -7.28
CA LEU A 290 -2.28 -20.40 -6.46
C LEU A 290 -3.34 -19.37 -6.88
N LEU A 291 -2.96 -18.10 -7.12
CA LEU A 291 -3.88 -17.05 -7.55
C LEU A 291 -4.51 -17.34 -8.92
N ARG A 292 -3.77 -17.98 -9.83
CA ARG A 292 -4.32 -18.38 -11.13
C ARG A 292 -5.37 -19.49 -11.02
N HIS A 293 -5.23 -20.42 -10.07
CA HIS A 293 -6.10 -21.59 -9.95
C HIS A 293 -7.32 -21.34 -9.06
N TYR A 294 -7.16 -20.62 -7.93
CA TYR A 294 -8.19 -20.56 -6.88
C TYR A 294 -8.88 -19.20 -6.72
N GLY A 295 -8.37 -18.16 -7.35
CA GLY A 295 -8.90 -16.80 -7.18
C GLY A 295 -8.58 -16.18 -5.80
N ALA A 296 -8.68 -14.85 -5.75
CA ALA A 296 -8.27 -14.05 -4.60
C ALA A 296 -9.09 -14.35 -3.32
N ASP A 297 -10.40 -14.47 -3.46
CA ASP A 297 -11.30 -14.67 -2.32
C ASP A 297 -11.07 -16.01 -1.62
N THR A 298 -10.94 -17.08 -2.41
CA THR A 298 -10.67 -18.43 -1.91
C THR A 298 -9.34 -18.51 -1.17
N ILE A 299 -8.29 -17.89 -1.74
CA ILE A 299 -6.95 -17.88 -1.12
C ILE A 299 -6.98 -17.19 0.23
N VAL A 300 -7.57 -15.99 0.31
CA VAL A 300 -7.64 -15.25 1.58
C VAL A 300 -8.50 -15.99 2.59
N THR A 301 -9.58 -16.63 2.16
CA THR A 301 -10.47 -17.42 3.03
C THR A 301 -9.72 -18.62 3.63
N ILE A 302 -9.05 -19.42 2.80
CA ILE A 302 -8.26 -20.56 3.27
C ILE A 302 -7.09 -20.08 4.16
N ALA A 303 -6.37 -19.04 3.76
CA ALA A 303 -5.27 -18.50 4.53
C ALA A 303 -5.74 -17.98 5.90
N SER A 304 -6.89 -17.32 5.98
CA SER A 304 -7.47 -16.88 7.25
C SER A 304 -7.84 -18.07 8.16
N ALA A 305 -8.41 -19.13 7.60
CA ALA A 305 -8.69 -20.36 8.33
C ALA A 305 -7.41 -21.01 8.87
N VAL A 306 -6.39 -21.16 8.00
CA VAL A 306 -5.08 -21.75 8.37
C VAL A 306 -4.41 -20.93 9.47
N PHE A 307 -4.39 -19.60 9.33
CA PHE A 307 -3.78 -18.73 10.36
C PHE A 307 -4.54 -18.81 11.69
N GLY A 308 -5.87 -18.81 11.65
CA GLY A 308 -6.71 -18.95 12.85
C GLY A 308 -6.49 -20.28 13.56
N LEU A 309 -6.50 -21.39 12.81
CA LEU A 309 -6.21 -22.73 13.35
C LEU A 309 -4.78 -22.82 13.89
N ALA A 310 -3.81 -22.21 13.20
CA ALA A 310 -2.44 -22.13 13.67
C ALA A 310 -2.34 -21.41 15.02
N THR A 311 -3.05 -20.29 15.18
CA THR A 311 -3.09 -19.52 16.43
C THR A 311 -3.71 -20.34 17.56
N VAL A 312 -4.81 -21.07 17.30
CA VAL A 312 -5.41 -22.01 18.27
C VAL A 312 -4.42 -23.11 18.66
N THR A 313 -3.76 -23.72 17.68
CA THR A 313 -2.81 -24.81 17.95
C THR A 313 -1.61 -24.34 18.77
N VAL A 314 -1.03 -23.16 18.45
CA VAL A 314 0.06 -22.56 19.21
C VAL A 314 -0.35 -22.29 20.66
N SER A 315 -1.60 -21.82 20.90
CA SER A 315 -2.09 -21.56 22.26
C SER A 315 -2.18 -22.82 23.12
N LEU A 316 -2.46 -23.97 22.51
CA LEU A 316 -2.60 -25.26 23.20
C LEU A 316 -1.29 -26.04 23.27
N SER A 317 -0.33 -25.74 22.37
CA SER A 317 0.94 -26.44 22.28
C SER A 317 1.85 -26.19 23.48
N ARG A 318 2.56 -27.26 23.87
CA ARG A 318 3.69 -27.20 24.80
C ARG A 318 5.01 -27.65 24.14
N TRP A 319 4.97 -28.02 22.87
CA TRP A 319 6.10 -28.57 22.14
C TRP A 319 6.61 -27.56 21.12
N SER A 320 7.87 -27.15 21.24
CA SER A 320 8.49 -26.20 20.35
C SER A 320 8.46 -26.66 18.89
N ALA A 321 8.68 -27.97 18.63
CA ALA A 321 8.67 -28.53 17.28
C ALA A 321 7.29 -28.40 16.60
N LEU A 322 6.20 -28.71 17.33
CA LEU A 322 4.84 -28.55 16.82
C LEU A 322 4.55 -27.06 16.55
N SER A 323 4.91 -26.20 17.50
CA SER A 323 4.72 -24.75 17.35
C SER A 323 5.49 -24.20 16.14
N MET A 324 6.73 -24.64 15.88
CA MET A 324 7.50 -24.27 14.69
C MET A 324 6.83 -24.75 13.40
N ALA A 325 6.38 -26.00 13.34
CA ALA A 325 5.67 -26.53 12.16
C ALA A 325 4.41 -25.73 11.84
N VAL A 326 3.62 -25.40 12.87
CA VAL A 326 2.39 -24.62 12.72
C VAL A 326 2.70 -23.15 12.39
N MET A 327 3.78 -22.57 12.91
CA MET A 327 4.25 -21.23 12.55
C MET A 327 4.65 -21.14 11.07
N THR A 328 5.18 -22.23 10.49
CA THR A 328 5.45 -22.29 9.04
C THR A 328 4.13 -22.14 8.24
N ALA A 329 3.07 -22.85 8.63
CA ALA A 329 1.75 -22.70 8.01
C ALA A 329 1.16 -21.29 8.21
N ALA A 330 1.31 -20.71 9.41
CA ALA A 330 0.90 -19.34 9.71
C ALA A 330 1.63 -18.32 8.83
N GLY A 331 2.96 -18.49 8.63
CA GLY A 331 3.76 -17.64 7.76
C GLY A 331 3.31 -17.69 6.30
N ALA A 332 3.02 -18.88 5.80
CA ALA A 332 2.44 -19.06 4.47
C ALA A 332 1.09 -18.35 4.33
N ALA A 333 0.19 -18.56 5.28
CA ALA A 333 -1.13 -17.95 5.30
C ALA A 333 -1.06 -16.40 5.37
N TRP A 334 -0.13 -15.86 6.16
CA TRP A 334 0.11 -14.43 6.27
C TRP A 334 0.50 -13.82 4.93
N VAL A 335 1.53 -14.39 4.27
CA VAL A 335 2.01 -13.84 2.99
C VAL A 335 0.96 -13.98 1.91
N LEU A 336 0.25 -15.11 1.81
CA LEU A 336 -0.83 -15.29 0.86
C LEU A 336 -1.94 -14.24 1.07
N SER A 337 -2.34 -13.98 2.31
CA SER A 337 -3.37 -12.97 2.61
C SER A 337 -2.91 -11.56 2.21
N PHE A 338 -1.76 -11.09 2.73
CA PHE A 338 -1.30 -9.73 2.48
C PHE A 338 -0.89 -9.50 1.01
N SER A 339 -0.26 -10.48 0.37
CA SER A 339 0.06 -10.41 -1.06
C SER A 339 -1.21 -10.33 -1.91
N THR A 340 -2.22 -11.16 -1.60
CA THR A 340 -3.50 -11.14 -2.31
C THR A 340 -4.25 -9.83 -2.11
N PHE A 341 -4.31 -9.29 -0.89
CA PHE A 341 -4.90 -7.97 -0.64
C PHE A 341 -4.17 -6.86 -1.41
N ASN A 342 -2.83 -6.90 -1.40
CA ASN A 342 -2.01 -5.93 -2.13
C ASN A 342 -2.27 -5.98 -3.64
N VAL A 343 -2.21 -7.16 -4.24
CA VAL A 343 -2.48 -7.39 -5.66
C VAL A 343 -3.91 -6.99 -6.02
N THR A 344 -4.90 -7.40 -5.21
CA THR A 344 -6.31 -7.04 -5.44
C THR A 344 -6.51 -5.52 -5.37
N THR A 345 -5.84 -4.83 -4.44
CA THR A 345 -5.85 -3.36 -4.39
C THR A 345 -5.31 -2.76 -5.69
N GLN A 346 -4.18 -3.26 -6.19
CA GLN A 346 -3.55 -2.73 -7.41
C GLN A 346 -4.43 -2.93 -8.64
N ILE A 347 -4.95 -4.14 -8.85
CA ILE A 347 -5.77 -4.44 -10.05
C ILE A 347 -7.18 -3.84 -9.99
N SER A 348 -7.69 -3.54 -8.77
CA SER A 348 -8.97 -2.86 -8.57
C SER A 348 -8.87 -1.34 -8.55
N SER A 349 -7.67 -0.80 -8.81
CA SER A 349 -7.41 0.64 -8.79
C SER A 349 -7.02 1.14 -10.17
N ALA A 350 -7.60 2.26 -10.59
CA ALA A 350 -7.16 2.96 -11.78
C ALA A 350 -5.70 3.44 -11.63
N ARG A 351 -4.93 3.45 -12.71
CA ARG A 351 -3.48 3.76 -12.69
C ARG A 351 -3.12 5.07 -11.98
N TRP A 352 -3.97 6.10 -12.13
CA TRP A 352 -3.73 7.42 -11.55
C TRP A 352 -3.88 7.47 -10.02
N VAL A 353 -4.50 6.44 -9.40
CA VAL A 353 -4.82 6.42 -7.96
C VAL A 353 -4.20 5.22 -7.22
N VAL A 354 -3.52 4.30 -7.93
CA VAL A 354 -2.94 3.06 -7.36
C VAL A 354 -2.08 3.33 -6.13
N GLY A 355 -1.17 4.30 -6.18
CA GLY A 355 -0.31 4.63 -5.04
C GLY A 355 -1.10 5.05 -3.81
N ARG A 356 -2.17 5.83 -4.00
CA ARG A 356 -3.05 6.33 -2.93
C ARG A 356 -3.91 5.21 -2.33
N THR A 357 -4.47 4.33 -3.16
CA THR A 357 -5.25 3.18 -2.68
C THR A 357 -4.39 2.17 -1.94
N LEU A 358 -3.14 1.95 -2.39
CA LEU A 358 -2.15 1.15 -1.66
C LEU A 358 -1.79 1.77 -0.30
N ALA A 359 -1.64 3.09 -0.22
CA ALA A 359 -1.42 3.78 1.04
C ALA A 359 -2.61 3.60 2.00
N PHE A 360 -3.86 3.72 1.51
CA PHE A 360 -5.05 3.42 2.33
C PHE A 360 -5.13 1.95 2.74
N TYR A 361 -4.74 1.03 1.87
CA TYR A 361 -4.63 -0.39 2.22
C TYR A 361 -3.61 -0.59 3.36
N GLN A 362 -2.43 0.00 3.26
CA GLN A 362 -1.43 -0.06 4.33
C GLN A 362 -1.96 0.56 5.63
N THR A 363 -2.60 1.74 5.56
CA THR A 363 -3.25 2.36 6.72
C THR A 363 -4.27 1.44 7.37
N ALA A 364 -5.13 0.78 6.59
CA ALA A 364 -6.14 -0.15 7.11
C ALA A 364 -5.51 -1.40 7.74
N ALA A 365 -4.53 -2.01 7.06
CA ALA A 365 -3.86 -3.22 7.53
C ALA A 365 -3.02 -2.95 8.78
N PHE A 366 -2.12 -1.96 8.74
CA PHE A 366 -1.27 -1.63 9.88
C PHE A 366 -2.04 -0.97 11.02
N GLY A 367 -3.12 -0.22 10.71
CA GLY A 367 -4.06 0.28 11.72
C GLY A 367 -4.78 -0.85 12.43
N GLY A 368 -5.28 -1.83 11.69
CA GLY A 368 -5.86 -3.06 12.26
C GLY A 368 -4.86 -3.79 13.15
N MET A 369 -3.61 -3.93 12.70
CA MET A 369 -2.54 -4.57 13.45
C MET A 369 -2.18 -3.80 14.73
N ALA A 370 -2.07 -2.47 14.67
CA ALA A 370 -1.74 -1.64 15.83
C ALA A 370 -2.83 -1.70 16.92
N VAL A 371 -4.09 -1.50 16.51
CA VAL A 371 -5.24 -1.58 17.43
C VAL A 371 -5.41 -3.00 17.98
N GLY A 372 -5.23 -4.01 17.11
CA GLY A 372 -5.29 -5.40 17.53
C GLY A 372 -4.18 -5.76 18.52
N SER A 373 -2.93 -5.37 18.26
CA SER A 373 -1.81 -5.63 19.17
C SER A 373 -2.04 -5.00 20.56
N TRP A 374 -2.55 -3.79 20.57
CA TRP A 374 -2.95 -3.15 21.83
C TRP A 374 -4.04 -3.94 22.57
N LEU A 375 -5.17 -4.21 21.89
CA LEU A 375 -6.30 -4.88 22.52
C LEU A 375 -5.94 -6.29 22.99
N TRP A 376 -5.28 -7.09 22.15
CA TRP A 376 -4.87 -8.46 22.51
C TRP A 376 -3.80 -8.47 23.60
N GLY A 377 -2.93 -7.46 23.66
CA GLY A 377 -1.98 -7.28 24.74
C GLY A 377 -2.68 -7.05 26.08
N VAL A 378 -3.66 -6.15 26.10
CA VAL A 378 -4.52 -5.89 27.28
C VAL A 378 -5.30 -7.16 27.66
N CYS A 379 -5.88 -7.87 26.69
CA CYS A 379 -6.56 -9.15 26.98
C CYS A 379 -5.62 -10.21 27.57
N ALA A 380 -4.36 -10.27 27.11
CA ALA A 380 -3.37 -11.21 27.64
C ALA A 380 -2.92 -10.85 29.06
N GLU A 381 -2.89 -9.55 29.41
CA GLU A 381 -2.55 -9.07 30.75
C GLU A 381 -3.62 -9.44 31.77
N TYR A 382 -4.88 -9.14 31.47
CA TYR A 382 -6.00 -9.36 32.40
C TYR A 382 -6.57 -10.79 32.34
N GLY A 383 -6.51 -11.47 31.20
CA GLY A 383 -7.19 -12.72 30.94
C GLY A 383 -6.30 -13.95 30.73
N THR A 384 -4.98 -13.83 30.85
CA THR A 384 -3.95 -14.82 30.53
C THR A 384 -3.75 -15.08 29.03
N LEU A 385 -2.54 -15.51 28.66
CA LEU A 385 -2.08 -15.64 27.28
C LEU A 385 -2.87 -16.68 26.47
N ARG A 386 -3.16 -17.86 27.05
CA ARG A 386 -3.84 -18.96 26.33
C ARG A 386 -5.26 -18.64 25.88
N PRO A 387 -6.18 -18.19 26.77
CA PRO A 387 -7.53 -17.81 26.35
C PRO A 387 -7.54 -16.68 25.31
N THR A 388 -6.62 -15.72 25.43
CA THR A 388 -6.50 -14.61 24.48
C THR A 388 -6.19 -15.10 23.07
N LEU A 389 -5.19 -15.99 22.92
CA LEU A 389 -4.84 -16.59 21.64
C LEU A 389 -5.95 -17.51 21.12
N LEU A 390 -6.60 -18.29 22.00
CA LEU A 390 -7.76 -19.11 21.60
C LEU A 390 -8.88 -18.25 21.05
N ALA A 391 -9.25 -17.19 21.75
CA ALA A 391 -10.29 -16.26 21.30
C ALA A 391 -9.94 -15.62 19.96
N ALA A 392 -8.71 -15.11 19.80
CA ALA A 392 -8.27 -14.50 18.55
C ALA A 392 -8.30 -15.49 17.38
N GLY A 393 -7.82 -16.72 17.57
CA GLY A 393 -7.83 -17.75 16.54
C GLY A 393 -9.25 -18.19 16.17
N ILE A 394 -10.14 -18.39 17.14
CA ILE A 394 -11.56 -18.73 16.91
C ILE A 394 -12.26 -17.57 16.17
N LEU A 395 -12.06 -16.33 16.59
CA LEU A 395 -12.66 -15.17 15.94
C LEU A 395 -12.15 -15.01 14.49
N LEU A 396 -10.88 -15.34 14.25
CA LEU A 396 -10.34 -15.32 12.88
C LEU A 396 -11.01 -16.39 12.00
N VAL A 397 -11.23 -17.59 12.51
CA VAL A 397 -12.02 -18.62 11.81
C VAL A 397 -13.48 -18.19 11.65
N ALA A 398 -14.12 -17.64 12.69
CA ALA A 398 -15.49 -17.12 12.61
C ALA A 398 -15.63 -15.97 11.60
N SER A 399 -14.57 -15.19 11.37
CA SER A 399 -14.54 -14.11 10.36
C SER A 399 -14.76 -14.60 8.92
N LEU A 400 -14.68 -15.91 8.66
CA LEU A 400 -15.01 -16.53 7.36
C LEU A 400 -16.47 -16.32 6.98
N VAL A 401 -17.37 -16.14 7.96
CA VAL A 401 -18.76 -15.75 7.71
C VAL A 401 -18.83 -14.36 7.07
N VAL A 402 -17.99 -13.43 7.54
CA VAL A 402 -17.87 -12.10 6.95
C VAL A 402 -17.33 -12.18 5.52
N ALA A 403 -16.38 -13.08 5.25
CA ALA A 403 -15.84 -13.30 3.92
C ALA A 403 -16.94 -13.71 2.91
N ARG A 404 -17.87 -14.57 3.31
CA ARG A 404 -19.02 -14.99 2.47
C ARG A 404 -19.96 -13.82 2.15
N ARG A 405 -20.12 -12.87 3.07
CA ARG A 405 -21.02 -11.71 2.89
C ARG A 405 -20.40 -10.60 2.03
N TRP A 406 -19.06 -10.46 2.06
CA TRP A 406 -18.28 -9.46 1.31
C TRP A 406 -17.11 -10.16 0.59
N PRO A 407 -17.38 -10.89 -0.51
CA PRO A 407 -16.33 -11.56 -1.26
C PRO A 407 -15.39 -10.55 -1.94
N LEU A 408 -14.13 -10.93 -2.07
CA LEU A 408 -13.18 -10.17 -2.88
C LEU A 408 -13.54 -10.33 -4.35
N HIS A 409 -13.61 -9.22 -5.06
CA HIS A 409 -13.92 -9.24 -6.50
C HIS A 409 -12.82 -9.97 -7.28
N ALA A 410 -13.23 -10.75 -8.28
CA ALA A 410 -12.30 -11.47 -9.12
C ALA A 410 -11.35 -10.52 -9.86
N ALA A 411 -10.09 -10.92 -9.94
CA ALA A 411 -9.10 -10.19 -10.73
C ALA A 411 -9.53 -10.13 -12.21
N GLY A 412 -9.55 -8.93 -12.79
CA GLY A 412 -9.87 -8.75 -14.21
C GLY A 412 -11.36 -8.63 -14.56
N ALA A 413 -12.27 -8.62 -13.57
CA ALA A 413 -13.70 -8.40 -13.83
C ALA A 413 -14.01 -7.03 -14.48
N VAL A 414 -13.09 -6.06 -14.38
CA VAL A 414 -13.26 -4.71 -14.92
C VAL A 414 -11.92 -4.21 -15.46
N ASP A 415 -11.89 -3.77 -16.72
CA ASP A 415 -10.67 -3.21 -17.32
C ASP A 415 -10.50 -1.74 -16.89
N LEU A 416 -9.57 -1.50 -15.97
CA LEU A 416 -9.20 -0.18 -15.47
C LEU A 416 -8.01 0.45 -16.23
N GLY A 417 -7.68 -0.07 -17.43
CA GLY A 417 -6.71 0.55 -18.32
C GLY A 417 -7.12 1.97 -18.71
N PRO A 418 -6.15 2.89 -18.95
CA PRO A 418 -6.46 4.25 -19.33
C PRO A 418 -7.13 4.32 -20.71
N LEU A 419 -8.18 5.10 -20.81
CA LEU A 419 -8.85 5.36 -22.09
C LEU A 419 -8.02 6.36 -22.90
N ARG A 420 -7.27 5.88 -23.92
CA ARG A 420 -6.37 6.69 -24.74
C ARG A 420 -7.05 7.49 -25.88
N SER A 421 -8.33 7.25 -26.14
CA SER A 421 -9.06 7.77 -27.30
C SER A 421 -10.30 8.59 -26.92
N LEU A 422 -10.18 9.45 -25.91
CA LEU A 422 -11.21 10.49 -25.76
C LEU A 422 -10.84 11.61 -26.75
N PRO A 423 -11.82 12.12 -27.56
CA PRO A 423 -11.59 13.32 -28.37
C PRO A 423 -11.08 14.43 -27.45
N ASP A 424 -10.03 15.12 -27.85
CA ASP A 424 -9.58 16.30 -27.13
C ASP A 424 -10.79 17.20 -26.87
N ALA A 425 -10.94 17.64 -25.64
CA ALA A 425 -11.90 18.69 -25.36
C ALA A 425 -11.48 19.87 -26.25
N HIS A 426 -12.25 20.14 -27.32
CA HIS A 426 -12.01 21.29 -28.20
C HIS A 426 -12.17 22.57 -27.40
N VAL A 427 -11.12 22.92 -26.68
CA VAL A 427 -11.05 24.12 -25.87
C VAL A 427 -10.26 25.15 -26.67
N ARG A 428 -10.85 26.30 -26.83
CA ARG A 428 -10.13 27.48 -27.32
C ARG A 428 -8.93 27.71 -26.40
N THR A 429 -7.74 27.70 -26.98
CA THR A 429 -6.48 28.01 -26.30
C THR A 429 -6.59 29.33 -25.55
N GLY A 430 -6.20 29.36 -24.26
CA GLY A 430 -6.13 30.57 -23.45
C GLY A 430 -6.93 30.61 -22.15
N ILE A 431 -7.49 29.46 -21.69
CA ILE A 431 -8.11 29.38 -20.36
C ILE A 431 -7.02 29.15 -19.31
N ASP A 432 -7.01 29.99 -18.27
CA ASP A 432 -6.16 29.80 -17.12
C ASP A 432 -6.44 28.42 -16.48
N PRO A 433 -5.42 27.57 -16.27
CA PRO A 433 -5.58 26.28 -15.62
C PRO A 433 -6.30 26.33 -14.27
N ASP A 434 -6.12 27.40 -13.51
CA ASP A 434 -6.73 27.60 -12.19
C ASP A 434 -8.11 28.26 -12.25
N ALA A 435 -8.58 28.66 -13.45
CA ALA A 435 -9.92 29.23 -13.61
C ALA A 435 -11.02 28.24 -13.24
N GLY A 436 -11.97 28.66 -12.43
CA GLY A 436 -13.09 27.84 -11.94
C GLY A 436 -14.14 28.63 -11.18
N PRO A 437 -15.23 27.99 -10.76
CA PRO A 437 -15.60 26.59 -11.04
C PRO A 437 -16.01 26.35 -12.50
N VAL A 438 -15.65 25.16 -13.02
CA VAL A 438 -16.08 24.73 -14.36
C VAL A 438 -17.31 23.85 -14.24
N VAL A 439 -18.39 24.21 -14.93
CA VAL A 439 -19.62 23.43 -15.02
C VAL A 439 -19.70 22.77 -16.39
N VAL A 440 -19.83 21.46 -16.39
CA VAL A 440 -20.08 20.67 -17.60
C VAL A 440 -21.54 20.32 -17.66
N SER A 441 -22.19 20.64 -18.79
CA SER A 441 -23.58 20.31 -19.07
C SER A 441 -23.64 19.47 -20.34
N ILE A 442 -24.28 18.30 -20.26
CA ILE A 442 -24.44 17.37 -21.38
C ILE A 442 -25.92 17.13 -21.60
N GLU A 443 -26.39 17.42 -22.82
CA GLU A 443 -27.78 17.31 -23.21
C GLU A 443 -28.02 16.03 -24.02
N TYR A 444 -28.97 15.22 -23.59
CA TYR A 444 -29.35 13.96 -24.22
C TYR A 444 -30.81 14.02 -24.71
N ARG A 445 -31.08 13.42 -25.87
CA ARG A 445 -32.42 13.18 -26.38
C ARG A 445 -32.77 11.71 -26.21
N VAL A 446 -33.83 11.42 -25.46
CA VAL A 446 -34.17 10.04 -25.06
C VAL A 446 -35.65 9.77 -25.34
N ALA A 447 -35.94 8.64 -25.97
CA ALA A 447 -37.34 8.26 -26.19
C ALA A 447 -38.04 7.99 -24.85
N ARG A 448 -39.32 8.30 -24.77
CA ARG A 448 -40.12 8.18 -23.53
C ARG A 448 -40.08 6.73 -22.95
N GLU A 449 -40.11 5.75 -23.83
CA GLU A 449 -40.02 4.33 -23.49
C GLU A 449 -38.65 3.93 -22.88
N ASP A 450 -37.57 4.59 -23.31
CA ASP A 450 -36.20 4.33 -22.85
C ASP A 450 -35.82 5.14 -21.58
N ALA A 451 -36.65 6.08 -21.13
CA ALA A 451 -36.34 7.02 -20.07
C ALA A 451 -35.91 6.36 -18.76
N ALA A 452 -36.60 5.29 -18.33
CA ALA A 452 -36.24 4.57 -17.10
C ALA A 452 -34.89 3.83 -17.22
N ALA A 453 -34.59 3.27 -18.39
CA ALA A 453 -33.30 2.62 -18.66
C ALA A 453 -32.18 3.66 -18.72
N PHE A 454 -32.41 4.81 -19.37
CA PHE A 454 -31.49 5.92 -19.43
C PHE A 454 -31.13 6.46 -18.05
N VAL A 455 -32.14 6.73 -17.21
CA VAL A 455 -31.90 7.23 -15.84
C VAL A 455 -30.99 6.27 -15.06
N ARG A 456 -31.24 4.96 -15.13
CA ARG A 456 -30.38 3.97 -14.47
C ARG A 456 -28.94 4.02 -14.99
N ALA A 457 -28.75 4.01 -16.31
CA ALA A 457 -27.44 4.09 -16.95
C ALA A 457 -26.72 5.41 -16.61
N ALA A 458 -27.45 6.53 -16.62
CA ALA A 458 -26.90 7.84 -16.28
C ALA A 458 -26.46 7.93 -14.80
N TYR A 459 -27.19 7.31 -13.86
CA TYR A 459 -26.77 7.24 -12.46
C TYR A 459 -25.52 6.39 -12.26
N GLU A 460 -25.34 5.30 -13.02
CA GLU A 460 -24.08 4.52 -13.02
C GLU A 460 -22.91 5.36 -13.55
N LEU A 461 -23.10 6.06 -14.68
CA LEU A 461 -22.11 7.01 -15.19
C LEU A 461 -21.81 8.13 -14.18
N GLY A 462 -22.83 8.63 -13.50
CA GLY A 462 -22.72 9.64 -12.46
C GLY A 462 -21.89 9.18 -11.24
N ARG A 463 -21.94 7.90 -10.88
CA ARG A 463 -21.04 7.32 -9.85
C ARG A 463 -19.59 7.39 -10.30
N THR A 464 -19.30 7.02 -11.53
CA THR A 464 -17.98 7.12 -12.15
C THR A 464 -17.47 8.56 -12.17
N ARG A 465 -18.29 9.50 -12.64
CA ARG A 465 -17.94 10.93 -12.64
C ARG A 465 -17.56 11.43 -11.25
N ARG A 466 -18.37 11.10 -10.23
CA ARG A 466 -18.11 11.49 -8.83
C ARG A 466 -16.86 10.83 -8.28
N ARG A 467 -16.59 9.57 -8.61
CA ARG A 467 -15.37 8.86 -8.24
C ARG A 467 -14.13 9.58 -8.78
N ASP A 468 -14.17 10.03 -10.03
CA ASP A 468 -13.06 10.66 -10.73
C ASP A 468 -12.88 12.14 -10.41
N GLY A 469 -13.82 12.75 -9.67
CA GLY A 469 -13.66 14.11 -9.13
C GLY A 469 -14.79 15.08 -9.40
N ALA A 470 -15.83 14.69 -10.14
CA ALA A 470 -16.98 15.55 -10.37
C ALA A 470 -17.69 15.88 -9.06
N ARG A 471 -18.01 17.16 -8.87
CA ARG A 471 -18.79 17.68 -7.76
C ARG A 471 -20.19 18.05 -8.25
N ARG A 472 -21.18 18.07 -7.36
CA ARG A 472 -22.57 18.50 -7.62
C ARG A 472 -23.15 17.86 -8.88
N TRP A 473 -22.90 16.54 -9.06
CA TRP A 473 -23.50 15.81 -10.18
C TRP A 473 -25.01 15.73 -10.00
N SER A 474 -25.74 16.04 -11.08
CA SER A 474 -27.20 15.95 -11.16
C SER A 474 -27.63 15.52 -12.55
N LEU A 475 -28.76 14.82 -12.61
CA LEU A 475 -29.48 14.52 -13.83
C LEU A 475 -30.86 15.20 -13.74
N MET A 476 -31.19 16.00 -14.72
CA MET A 476 -32.45 16.76 -14.79
C MET A 476 -33.17 16.38 -16.07
N GLN A 477 -34.50 16.44 -16.05
CA GLN A 477 -35.33 16.32 -17.22
C GLN A 477 -35.92 17.71 -17.50
N ASP A 478 -35.93 18.09 -18.75
CA ASP A 478 -36.57 19.34 -19.17
C ASP A 478 -38.11 19.22 -19.01
N LEU A 479 -38.72 20.21 -18.43
CA LEU A 479 -40.17 20.22 -18.19
C LEU A 479 -40.95 20.60 -19.45
N ASP A 480 -40.35 21.39 -20.34
CA ASP A 480 -40.95 21.80 -21.60
C ASP A 480 -40.78 20.76 -22.70
N ASP A 481 -39.68 19.97 -22.62
CA ASP A 481 -39.38 18.85 -23.52
C ASP A 481 -39.04 17.58 -22.74
N PRO A 482 -40.00 16.73 -22.41
CA PRO A 482 -39.80 15.53 -21.64
C PRO A 482 -38.83 14.51 -22.27
N SER A 483 -38.48 14.67 -23.56
CA SER A 483 -37.45 13.83 -24.22
C SER A 483 -36.02 14.31 -23.94
N CYS A 484 -35.87 15.51 -23.38
CA CYS A 484 -34.57 16.13 -23.11
C CYS A 484 -34.14 15.87 -21.67
N PHE A 485 -32.97 15.26 -21.51
CA PHE A 485 -32.28 15.02 -20.23
C PHE A 485 -30.96 15.77 -20.20
N ILE A 486 -30.67 16.42 -19.09
CA ILE A 486 -29.47 17.24 -18.89
C ILE A 486 -28.65 16.64 -17.73
N GLU A 487 -27.48 16.09 -18.03
CA GLU A 487 -26.47 15.75 -17.05
C GLU A 487 -25.65 17.00 -16.75
N ARG A 488 -25.49 17.34 -15.47
CA ARG A 488 -24.69 18.49 -15.03
C ARG A 488 -23.76 18.09 -13.90
N TYR A 489 -22.49 18.52 -13.98
CA TYR A 489 -21.52 18.37 -12.90
C TYR A 489 -20.50 19.50 -12.89
N GLN A 490 -19.76 19.64 -11.79
CA GLN A 490 -18.77 20.70 -11.60
C GLN A 490 -17.38 20.13 -11.36
N ALA A 491 -16.35 20.79 -11.89
CA ALA A 491 -14.96 20.68 -11.48
C ALA A 491 -14.54 21.96 -10.75
N VAL A 492 -13.56 21.87 -9.85
CA VAL A 492 -13.09 23.02 -9.05
C VAL A 492 -12.39 24.02 -9.95
N THR A 493 -11.48 23.52 -10.80
CA THR A 493 -10.71 24.32 -11.76
C THR A 493 -10.77 23.68 -13.15
N TRP A 494 -10.31 24.41 -14.16
CA TRP A 494 -10.13 23.87 -15.50
C TRP A 494 -9.12 22.72 -15.52
N LEU A 495 -8.01 22.86 -14.79
CA LEU A 495 -7.01 21.81 -14.65
C LEU A 495 -7.60 20.53 -14.00
N ASP A 496 -8.46 20.68 -13.00
CA ASP A 496 -9.14 19.52 -12.40
C ASP A 496 -10.10 18.84 -13.37
N HIS A 497 -10.76 19.62 -14.25
CA HIS A 497 -11.59 19.06 -15.33
C HIS A 497 -10.74 18.25 -16.33
N LEU A 498 -9.60 18.79 -16.76
CA LEU A 498 -8.67 18.06 -17.63
C LEU A 498 -8.16 16.78 -16.97
N ARG A 499 -7.82 16.84 -15.68
CA ARG A 499 -7.42 15.67 -14.90
C ARG A 499 -8.52 14.59 -14.85
N GLN A 500 -9.80 14.98 -14.72
CA GLN A 500 -10.92 14.03 -14.78
C GLN A 500 -10.99 13.29 -16.11
N TRP A 501 -10.71 13.95 -17.21
CA TRP A 501 -10.65 13.33 -18.54
C TRP A 501 -9.55 12.28 -18.63
N HIS A 502 -8.36 12.60 -18.12
CA HIS A 502 -7.22 11.65 -18.09
C HIS A 502 -7.40 10.50 -17.10
N ARG A 503 -8.35 10.60 -16.18
CA ARG A 503 -8.68 9.55 -15.19
C ARG A 503 -9.63 8.49 -15.73
N ALA A 504 -10.30 8.73 -16.85
CA ALA A 504 -11.25 7.80 -17.45
C ALA A 504 -10.59 6.46 -17.82
N THR A 505 -11.28 5.36 -17.51
CA THR A 505 -10.83 3.98 -17.77
C THR A 505 -11.66 3.31 -18.85
N LEU A 506 -11.20 2.17 -19.35
CA LEU A 506 -11.96 1.35 -20.32
C LEU A 506 -13.32 0.92 -19.75
N ALA A 507 -13.41 0.63 -18.46
CA ALA A 507 -14.68 0.36 -17.77
C ALA A 507 -15.66 1.55 -17.80
N ASP A 508 -15.13 2.76 -17.71
CA ASP A 508 -15.95 3.98 -17.77
C ASP A 508 -16.52 4.22 -19.17
N ARG A 509 -15.82 3.69 -20.18
CA ARG A 509 -16.29 3.66 -21.55
C ARG A 509 -17.58 2.86 -21.70
N GLU A 510 -17.68 1.68 -21.07
CA GLU A 510 -18.89 0.85 -21.12
C GLU A 510 -20.10 1.57 -20.53
N ALA A 511 -19.94 2.21 -19.36
CA ALA A 511 -20.99 3.02 -18.74
C ALA A 511 -21.40 4.21 -19.62
N ARG A 512 -20.44 4.87 -20.26
CA ARG A 512 -20.69 5.95 -21.20
C ARG A 512 -21.42 5.47 -22.46
N GLU A 513 -20.99 4.35 -23.04
CA GLU A 513 -21.63 3.76 -24.22
C GLU A 513 -23.07 3.29 -23.92
N ALA A 514 -23.34 2.79 -22.70
CA ALA A 514 -24.69 2.43 -22.28
C ALA A 514 -25.64 3.65 -22.31
N VAL A 515 -25.18 4.82 -21.87
CA VAL A 515 -25.94 6.08 -21.93
C VAL A 515 -26.09 6.53 -23.39
N LEU A 516 -24.99 6.49 -24.18
CA LEU A 516 -25.00 6.91 -25.59
C LEU A 516 -25.91 6.07 -26.48
N ARG A 517 -26.04 4.76 -26.23
CA ARG A 517 -26.97 3.87 -26.97
C ARG A 517 -28.43 4.27 -26.80
N LEU A 518 -28.79 4.93 -25.74
CA LEU A 518 -30.16 5.38 -25.45
C LEU A 518 -30.43 6.82 -25.96
N HIS A 519 -29.40 7.49 -26.46
CA HIS A 519 -29.54 8.80 -27.11
C HIS A 519 -30.13 8.61 -28.51
N ARG A 520 -31.21 9.35 -28.83
CA ARG A 520 -31.96 9.28 -30.10
C ARG A 520 -31.83 10.58 -30.92
N GLY A 521 -31.03 11.53 -30.50
CA GLY A 521 -30.79 12.76 -31.28
C GLY A 521 -30.06 12.47 -32.59
N PRO A 522 -30.25 13.30 -33.62
CA PRO A 522 -29.55 13.16 -34.92
C PRO A 522 -28.05 13.48 -34.80
N GLU A 523 -27.67 14.27 -33.81
CA GLU A 523 -26.28 14.63 -33.52
C GLU A 523 -25.84 14.01 -32.18
N PRO A 524 -24.53 13.85 -31.94
CA PRO A 524 -24.02 13.44 -30.62
C PRO A 524 -24.53 14.37 -29.50
N PRO A 525 -24.60 13.88 -28.24
CA PRO A 525 -25.04 14.72 -27.12
C PRO A 525 -24.24 16.01 -27.04
N ARG A 526 -24.95 17.12 -26.91
CA ARG A 526 -24.36 18.46 -26.88
C ARG A 526 -23.65 18.70 -25.55
N VAL A 527 -22.33 18.86 -25.59
CA VAL A 527 -21.49 19.15 -24.40
C VAL A 527 -21.19 20.64 -24.35
N ARG A 528 -21.46 21.26 -23.20
CA ARG A 528 -21.11 22.66 -22.91
C ARG A 528 -20.21 22.74 -21.71
N HIS A 529 -19.13 23.50 -21.83
CA HIS A 529 -18.25 23.85 -20.73
C HIS A 529 -18.53 25.31 -20.35
N LEU A 530 -18.95 25.52 -19.12
CA LEU A 530 -19.34 26.85 -18.60
C LEU A 530 -18.38 27.21 -17.48
N LEU A 531 -17.78 28.38 -17.53
CA LEU A 531 -16.93 28.91 -16.46
C LEU A 531 -17.81 29.79 -15.56
N GLY A 532 -17.84 29.43 -14.25
CA GLY A 532 -18.46 30.29 -13.24
C GLY A 532 -17.72 31.62 -13.17
N ARG A 533 -18.48 32.73 -13.08
CA ARG A 533 -17.92 34.07 -12.92
C ARG A 533 -18.50 34.69 -11.67
N ALA A 534 -17.65 35.30 -10.85
CA ALA A 534 -18.05 36.20 -9.79
C ALA A 534 -18.12 37.65 -10.34
N PRO A 535 -18.85 38.56 -9.70
CA PRO A 535 -18.92 39.98 -10.13
C PRO A 535 -17.51 40.61 -10.26
N ASP A 536 -16.57 40.22 -9.40
CA ASP A 536 -15.23 40.77 -9.36
C ASP A 536 -14.29 40.12 -10.41
N ASP A 537 -14.72 39.09 -11.10
CA ASP A 537 -13.94 38.38 -12.15
C ASP A 537 -14.05 39.10 -13.53
N LEU A 538 -14.89 40.07 -13.67
CA LEU A 538 -15.05 40.81 -14.91
C LEU A 538 -14.16 42.04 -14.89
N PRO A 539 -13.41 42.33 -15.96
CA PRO A 539 -12.69 43.60 -16.05
C PRO A 539 -13.71 44.74 -16.01
N PRO A 540 -13.39 45.87 -15.37
CA PRO A 540 -14.29 46.99 -15.16
C PRO A 540 -14.85 47.63 -16.47
N ASP A 541 -14.16 47.40 -17.59
CA ASP A 541 -14.63 47.81 -18.91
C ASP A 541 -14.70 46.58 -19.81
N GLY A 542 -15.85 46.34 -20.47
CA GLY A 542 -16.14 45.17 -21.33
C GLY A 542 -15.22 44.96 -22.54
N GLY A 543 -13.97 45.35 -22.41
CA GLY A 543 -12.93 45.16 -23.41
C GLY A 543 -12.35 43.75 -23.35
N HIS A 544 -12.55 42.94 -24.37
CA HIS A 544 -11.77 41.75 -24.64
C HIS A 544 -10.29 42.15 -24.73
N ARG A 545 -9.48 41.93 -23.68
CA ARG A 545 -8.02 41.96 -23.83
C ARG A 545 -7.63 40.80 -24.75
N VAL A 546 -7.39 41.11 -26.01
CA VAL A 546 -6.60 40.27 -26.91
C VAL A 546 -5.17 40.22 -26.32
N PRO A 547 -4.57 39.03 -26.07
CA PRO A 547 -3.19 38.97 -25.58
C PRO A 547 -2.26 39.68 -26.60
N PRO A 548 -1.30 40.48 -26.13
CA PRO A 548 -0.34 41.13 -27.03
C PRO A 548 0.55 40.06 -27.64
N GLY A 549 0.44 39.85 -28.97
CA GLY A 549 1.32 38.94 -29.69
C GLY A 549 0.76 38.28 -30.96
N ALA A 550 -0.48 38.55 -31.37
CA ALA A 550 -1.00 38.09 -32.66
C ALA A 550 -0.97 39.25 -33.68
N THR A 551 0.20 39.69 -34.06
CA THR A 551 0.40 40.45 -35.31
C THR A 551 0.84 39.46 -36.38
N SER A 552 0.06 39.48 -37.47
CA SER A 552 0.25 38.94 -38.79
C SER A 552 1.71 38.79 -39.22
N GLY A 553 2.05 37.58 -39.67
CA GLY A 553 3.22 37.24 -40.48
C GLY A 553 2.96 35.88 -41.12
#